data_e451756d184c04758c2b13ef1919dbb4
#
_entry.id   e451756d184c04758c2b13ef1919dbb4
#
_cell.length_a   1.000
_cell.length_b   1.000
_cell.length_c   1.000
_cell.angle_alpha   90.00
_cell.angle_beta   90.00
_cell.angle_gamma   90.00
#
_symmetry.space_group_name_H-M   'P 1'
#
loop_
_entity.id
_entity.type
_entity.pdbx_description
1 polymer ?
#
loop_
_entity_poly.entity_id
_entity_poly.type
_entity_poly.pdbx_seq_one_letter_code
_entity_poly.pdbx_strand_id
1 'polypeptide(L)'
;MSALDVSVVVPTYNRRAVLARVLDALEHQTLDADRFEVIVVSDGSTDGTDQLLARWATSPRRQAITQANAGPGAARNAGAAAAAGSLLVFVDDDVVPSPDLLVHHLAAHRRAGRSVAGFGPMLKPVDVRQSPWVRWEHATLEKSYDALVSGRWDPSPRLFYSGNASVPASAFAAVGGFDVTRRRAEDTELAYRLADAGLGFTYVHDAVGWHHAERSLASWLAIASAYGGHDVEVVRAGQPWLFDAIIEEYPTRNPVTRAVTQVTVGRSRAVHLTSMALVSLGRLIDRAGGERIARGAFSIVHNIRYYHGVAEALGGRRVFLDTFVPGGRR
;
A
#
# COMPACT_ATOMS: atom_id res chain seq x y z
N MET A 1 -20.49 -22.56 -19.36
CA MET A 1 -20.38 -21.26 -18.68
C MET A 1 -19.14 -20.59 -19.25
N SER A 2 -19.21 -19.32 -19.69
CA SER A 2 -18.02 -18.58 -20.11
C SER A 2 -17.04 -18.49 -18.92
N ALA A 3 -15.75 -18.63 -19.19
CA ALA A 3 -14.72 -18.45 -18.16
C ALA A 3 -14.79 -17.01 -17.63
N LEU A 4 -14.65 -16.82 -16.32
CA LEU A 4 -14.61 -15.50 -15.72
C LEU A 4 -13.32 -14.78 -16.11
N ASP A 5 -13.44 -13.52 -16.48
CA ASP A 5 -12.27 -12.68 -16.77
C ASP A 5 -11.60 -12.24 -15.45
N VAL A 6 -12.37 -11.81 -14.44
CA VAL A 6 -11.87 -11.15 -13.23
C VAL A 6 -12.46 -11.79 -11.97
N SER A 7 -11.61 -12.00 -10.97
CA SER A 7 -12.02 -12.21 -9.57
C SER A 7 -11.50 -11.05 -8.72
N VAL A 8 -12.43 -10.30 -8.14
CA VAL A 8 -12.11 -9.23 -7.18
C VAL A 8 -11.96 -9.85 -5.80
N VAL A 9 -10.84 -9.62 -5.13
CA VAL A 9 -10.55 -10.12 -3.78
C VAL A 9 -10.47 -8.95 -2.81
N VAL A 10 -11.36 -8.94 -1.81
CA VAL A 10 -11.44 -7.88 -0.79
C VAL A 10 -11.16 -8.49 0.59
N PRO A 11 -9.97 -8.28 1.19
CA PRO A 11 -9.74 -8.64 2.58
C PRO A 11 -10.40 -7.62 3.50
N THR A 12 -11.00 -8.04 4.62
CA THR A 12 -11.60 -7.11 5.59
C THR A 12 -11.41 -7.56 7.02
N TYR A 13 -11.22 -6.59 7.92
CA TYR A 13 -11.16 -6.82 9.37
C TYR A 13 -11.71 -5.62 10.14
N ASN A 14 -12.89 -5.80 10.80
CA ASN A 14 -13.53 -4.75 11.61
C ASN A 14 -13.72 -3.41 10.86
N ARG A 15 -14.28 -3.47 9.64
CA ARG A 15 -14.45 -2.33 8.74
C ARG A 15 -15.86 -2.24 8.14
N ARG A 16 -16.89 -2.75 8.84
CA ARG A 16 -18.26 -2.89 8.35
C ARG A 16 -18.79 -1.66 7.60
N ALA A 17 -18.58 -0.45 8.16
CA ALA A 17 -19.20 0.76 7.61
C ALA A 17 -18.59 1.18 6.26
N VAL A 18 -17.26 1.12 6.12
CA VAL A 18 -16.61 1.50 4.86
C VAL A 18 -16.68 0.37 3.85
N LEU A 19 -16.59 -0.89 4.26
CA LEU A 19 -16.80 -2.05 3.41
C LEU A 19 -18.15 -1.99 2.68
N ALA A 20 -19.23 -1.58 3.34
CA ALA A 20 -20.53 -1.44 2.70
C ALA A 20 -20.50 -0.53 1.46
N ARG A 21 -19.72 0.57 1.48
CA ARG A 21 -19.51 1.45 0.33
C ARG A 21 -18.70 0.78 -0.79
N VAL A 22 -17.70 -0.01 -0.42
CA VAL A 22 -16.89 -0.78 -1.40
C VAL A 22 -17.75 -1.81 -2.10
N LEU A 23 -18.58 -2.54 -1.36
CA LEU A 23 -19.49 -3.54 -1.92
C LEU A 23 -20.51 -2.90 -2.87
N ASP A 24 -21.13 -1.78 -2.47
CA ASP A 24 -22.05 -1.03 -3.32
C ASP A 24 -21.37 -0.57 -4.64
N ALA A 25 -20.16 -0.03 -4.56
CA ALA A 25 -19.41 0.40 -5.75
C ALA A 25 -19.00 -0.78 -6.66
N LEU A 26 -18.71 -1.96 -6.09
CA LEU A 26 -18.44 -3.17 -6.87
C LEU A 26 -19.68 -3.72 -7.56
N GLU A 27 -20.87 -3.47 -7.04
CA GLU A 27 -22.14 -3.82 -7.71
C GLU A 27 -22.43 -2.92 -8.92
N HIS A 28 -21.86 -1.72 -8.96
CA HIS A 28 -22.07 -0.72 -10.00
C HIS A 28 -20.89 -0.63 -11.00
N GLN A 29 -20.09 -1.70 -11.13
CA GLN A 29 -19.04 -1.75 -12.14
C GLN A 29 -19.62 -1.85 -13.56
N THR A 30 -18.96 -1.18 -14.52
CA THR A 30 -19.35 -1.18 -15.94
C THR A 30 -18.94 -2.44 -16.68
N LEU A 31 -18.08 -3.27 -16.11
CA LEU A 31 -17.79 -4.61 -16.63
C LEU A 31 -19.04 -5.49 -16.44
N ASP A 32 -19.44 -6.21 -17.51
CA ASP A 32 -20.61 -7.09 -17.47
C ASP A 32 -20.56 -8.04 -16.26
N ALA A 33 -21.67 -8.15 -15.54
CA ALA A 33 -21.76 -8.89 -14.27
C ALA A 33 -21.51 -10.40 -14.41
N ASP A 34 -21.60 -10.96 -15.60
CA ASP A 34 -21.28 -12.37 -15.89
C ASP A 34 -19.78 -12.62 -16.13
N ARG A 35 -18.97 -11.55 -16.21
CA ARG A 35 -17.54 -11.60 -16.50
C ARG A 35 -16.67 -11.48 -15.25
N PHE A 36 -17.24 -11.12 -14.11
CA PHE A 36 -16.48 -11.03 -12.86
C PHE A 36 -17.22 -11.60 -11.66
N GLU A 37 -16.48 -11.88 -10.62
CA GLU A 37 -16.98 -12.22 -9.30
C GLU A 37 -16.30 -11.39 -8.23
N VAL A 38 -16.92 -11.30 -7.05
CA VAL A 38 -16.36 -10.61 -5.88
C VAL A 38 -16.28 -11.60 -4.71
N ILE A 39 -15.10 -11.73 -4.15
CA ILE A 39 -14.79 -12.62 -3.03
C ILE A 39 -14.31 -11.76 -1.86
N VAL A 40 -15.11 -11.67 -0.81
CA VAL A 40 -14.77 -10.93 0.40
C VAL A 40 -14.32 -11.90 1.47
N VAL A 41 -13.16 -11.64 2.06
CA VAL A 41 -12.63 -12.48 3.13
C VAL A 41 -12.61 -11.69 4.43
N SER A 42 -13.47 -12.09 5.38
CA SER A 42 -13.50 -11.56 6.74
C SER A 42 -12.45 -12.27 7.59
N ASP A 43 -11.42 -11.53 8.00
CA ASP A 43 -10.28 -12.03 8.76
C ASP A 43 -10.53 -12.00 10.28
N GLY A 44 -11.63 -12.60 10.73
CA GLY A 44 -11.99 -12.69 12.14
C GLY A 44 -12.64 -11.41 12.69
N SER A 45 -13.51 -10.76 11.90
CA SER A 45 -14.21 -9.53 12.31
C SER A 45 -15.20 -9.78 13.44
N THR A 46 -15.36 -8.77 14.33
CA THR A 46 -16.27 -8.81 15.50
C THR A 46 -17.26 -7.65 15.54
N ASP A 47 -17.25 -6.75 14.54
CA ASP A 47 -18.03 -5.50 14.48
C ASP A 47 -19.36 -5.63 13.72
N GLY A 48 -19.77 -6.86 13.38
CA GLY A 48 -20.96 -7.13 12.55
C GLY A 48 -20.67 -7.18 11.04
N THR A 49 -19.39 -7.21 10.63
CA THR A 49 -19.00 -7.41 9.23
C THR A 49 -19.54 -8.73 8.69
N ASP A 50 -19.43 -9.84 9.42
CA ASP A 50 -19.91 -11.15 8.98
C ASP A 50 -21.42 -11.16 8.73
N GLN A 51 -22.22 -10.44 9.54
CA GLN A 51 -23.64 -10.30 9.32
C GLN A 51 -23.98 -9.46 8.07
N LEU A 52 -23.16 -8.45 7.77
CA LEU A 52 -23.28 -7.70 6.51
C LEU A 52 -23.01 -8.64 5.33
N LEU A 53 -21.92 -9.40 5.36
CA LEU A 53 -21.50 -10.31 4.30
C LEU A 53 -22.50 -11.44 4.06
N ALA A 54 -23.09 -12.02 5.11
CA ALA A 54 -24.12 -13.05 5.00
C ALA A 54 -25.37 -12.57 4.25
N ARG A 55 -25.70 -11.27 4.34
CA ARG A 55 -26.81 -10.65 3.61
C ARG A 55 -26.43 -10.25 2.19
N TRP A 56 -25.16 -9.97 1.95
CA TRP A 56 -24.64 -9.52 0.65
C TRP A 56 -24.32 -10.69 -0.29
N ALA A 57 -23.78 -11.81 0.21
CA ALA A 57 -23.36 -12.98 -0.57
C ALA A 57 -24.55 -13.85 -0.99
N THR A 58 -25.46 -13.29 -1.78
CA THR A 58 -26.73 -13.95 -2.19
C THR A 58 -26.71 -14.50 -3.61
N SER A 59 -25.58 -14.45 -4.31
CA SER A 59 -25.43 -14.96 -5.66
C SER A 59 -24.10 -15.70 -5.84
N PRO A 60 -23.98 -16.60 -6.82
CA PRO A 60 -22.71 -17.30 -7.11
C PRO A 60 -21.54 -16.38 -7.47
N ARG A 61 -21.83 -15.12 -7.81
CA ARG A 61 -20.82 -14.11 -8.14
C ARG A 61 -20.38 -13.26 -6.94
N ARG A 62 -20.98 -13.50 -5.77
CA ARG A 62 -20.71 -12.81 -4.51
C ARG A 62 -20.40 -13.84 -3.44
N GLN A 63 -19.14 -13.99 -3.12
CA GLN A 63 -18.70 -14.98 -2.14
C GLN A 63 -18.20 -14.27 -0.88
N ALA A 64 -18.53 -14.83 0.28
CA ALA A 64 -18.01 -14.42 1.57
C ALA A 64 -17.30 -15.60 2.24
N ILE A 65 -16.06 -15.38 2.65
CA ILE A 65 -15.24 -16.35 3.39
C ILE A 65 -14.95 -15.74 4.76
N THR A 66 -15.11 -16.54 5.82
CA THR A 66 -14.71 -16.14 7.18
C THR A 66 -13.56 -17.02 7.64
N GLN A 67 -12.53 -16.43 8.19
CA GLN A 67 -11.39 -17.13 8.77
C GLN A 67 -11.00 -16.55 10.13
N ALA A 68 -10.21 -17.28 10.92
CA ALA A 68 -9.56 -16.71 12.10
C ALA A 68 -8.52 -15.66 11.68
N ASN A 69 -8.36 -14.59 12.47
CA ASN A 69 -7.45 -13.51 12.11
C ASN A 69 -6.00 -13.99 11.88
N ALA A 70 -5.58 -13.93 10.62
CA ALA A 70 -4.26 -14.36 10.16
C ALA A 70 -3.51 -13.27 9.39
N GLY A 71 -4.13 -12.08 9.24
CA GLY A 71 -3.56 -10.91 8.57
C GLY A 71 -3.98 -10.77 7.11
N PRO A 72 -3.73 -9.57 6.52
CA PRO A 72 -4.24 -9.22 5.20
C PRO A 72 -3.71 -10.11 4.06
N GLY A 73 -2.45 -10.55 4.14
CA GLY A 73 -1.87 -11.48 3.17
C GLY A 73 -2.58 -12.84 3.16
N ALA A 74 -2.89 -13.38 4.35
CA ALA A 74 -3.62 -14.65 4.47
C ALA A 74 -5.06 -14.52 3.93
N ALA A 75 -5.74 -13.41 4.22
CA ALA A 75 -7.07 -13.15 3.70
C ALA A 75 -7.09 -13.03 2.17
N ARG A 76 -6.11 -12.31 1.58
CA ARG A 76 -5.99 -12.23 0.11
C ARG A 76 -5.68 -13.58 -0.51
N ASN A 77 -4.82 -14.40 0.12
CA ASN A 77 -4.52 -15.76 -0.34
C ASN A 77 -5.78 -16.64 -0.32
N ALA A 78 -6.57 -16.59 0.75
CA ALA A 78 -7.82 -17.34 0.84
C ALA A 78 -8.82 -16.93 -0.27
N GLY A 79 -8.96 -15.62 -0.54
CA GLY A 79 -9.79 -15.12 -1.63
C GLY A 79 -9.26 -15.55 -3.00
N ALA A 80 -7.95 -15.47 -3.23
CA ALA A 80 -7.33 -15.90 -4.48
C ALA A 80 -7.47 -17.41 -4.73
N ALA A 81 -7.43 -18.22 -3.67
CA ALA A 81 -7.64 -19.67 -3.78
C ALA A 81 -9.09 -20.05 -4.17
N ALA A 82 -10.07 -19.21 -3.85
CA ALA A 82 -11.48 -19.39 -4.23
C ALA A 82 -11.81 -18.78 -5.60
N ALA A 83 -10.89 -18.03 -6.19
CA ALA A 83 -11.10 -17.29 -7.43
C ALA A 83 -11.15 -18.21 -8.66
N ALA A 84 -12.11 -17.93 -9.55
CA ALA A 84 -12.27 -18.62 -10.84
C ALA A 84 -11.87 -17.75 -12.05
N GLY A 85 -11.64 -16.45 -11.85
CA GLY A 85 -11.22 -15.52 -12.88
C GLY A 85 -9.74 -15.67 -13.25
N SER A 86 -9.43 -15.40 -14.49
CA SER A 86 -8.03 -15.43 -14.99
C SER A 86 -7.17 -14.25 -14.48
N LEU A 87 -7.81 -13.16 -14.10
CA LEU A 87 -7.19 -11.97 -13.52
C LEU A 87 -7.69 -11.77 -12.08
N LEU A 88 -6.79 -11.75 -11.12
CA LEU A 88 -7.08 -11.32 -9.74
C LEU A 88 -7.01 -9.80 -9.67
N VAL A 89 -8.04 -9.17 -9.12
CA VAL A 89 -8.04 -7.74 -8.78
C VAL A 89 -8.18 -7.63 -7.27
N PHE A 90 -7.14 -7.13 -6.60
CA PHE A 90 -7.14 -6.87 -5.17
C PHE A 90 -7.63 -5.44 -4.91
N VAL A 91 -8.61 -5.30 -4.04
CA VAL A 91 -9.16 -4.01 -3.60
C VAL A 91 -9.25 -4.03 -2.08
N ASP A 92 -8.69 -3.02 -1.41
CA ASP A 92 -8.82 -2.92 0.05
C ASP A 92 -10.23 -2.52 0.47
N ASP A 93 -10.64 -2.92 1.67
CA ASP A 93 -11.98 -2.70 2.22
C ASP A 93 -12.30 -1.22 2.52
N ASP A 94 -11.34 -0.33 2.31
CA ASP A 94 -11.48 1.13 2.41
C ASP A 94 -11.15 1.87 1.10
N VAL A 95 -11.01 1.14 0.00
CA VAL A 95 -10.82 1.68 -1.35
C VAL A 95 -12.12 1.51 -2.16
N VAL A 96 -12.90 2.57 -2.29
CA VAL A 96 -14.15 2.57 -3.08
C VAL A 96 -13.78 2.67 -4.56
N PRO A 97 -14.02 1.64 -5.39
CA PRO A 97 -13.64 1.64 -6.80
C PRO A 97 -14.50 2.58 -7.64
N SER A 98 -13.91 3.20 -8.67
CA SER A 98 -14.68 3.87 -9.72
C SER A 98 -15.49 2.85 -10.52
N PRO A 99 -16.58 3.27 -11.19
CA PRO A 99 -17.40 2.36 -12.00
C PRO A 99 -16.61 1.59 -13.07
N ASP A 100 -15.54 2.17 -13.60
CA ASP A 100 -14.75 1.60 -14.69
C ASP A 100 -13.45 0.90 -14.23
N LEU A 101 -13.23 0.74 -12.90
CA LEU A 101 -11.98 0.21 -12.36
C LEU A 101 -11.63 -1.17 -12.95
N LEU A 102 -12.59 -2.10 -13.01
CA LEU A 102 -12.36 -3.45 -13.52
C LEU A 102 -12.09 -3.47 -15.01
N VAL A 103 -12.80 -2.65 -15.79
CA VAL A 103 -12.60 -2.51 -17.25
C VAL A 103 -11.19 -1.99 -17.53
N HIS A 104 -10.71 -1.00 -16.77
CA HIS A 104 -9.39 -0.42 -16.97
C HIS A 104 -8.28 -1.41 -16.60
N HIS A 105 -8.38 -2.14 -15.49
CA HIS A 105 -7.44 -3.21 -15.16
C HIS A 105 -7.39 -4.27 -16.26
N LEU A 106 -8.54 -4.79 -16.67
CA LEU A 106 -8.61 -5.82 -17.72
C LEU A 106 -8.02 -5.33 -19.05
N ALA A 107 -8.33 -4.10 -19.45
CA ALA A 107 -7.79 -3.49 -20.67
C ALA A 107 -6.26 -3.29 -20.61
N ALA A 108 -5.70 -2.93 -19.45
CA ALA A 108 -4.26 -2.78 -19.27
C ALA A 108 -3.53 -4.11 -19.49
N HIS A 109 -4.03 -5.21 -18.93
CA HIS A 109 -3.45 -6.55 -19.17
C HIS A 109 -3.53 -6.98 -20.64
N ARG A 110 -4.65 -6.71 -21.32
CA ARG A 110 -4.79 -7.02 -22.75
C ARG A 110 -3.84 -6.22 -23.63
N ARG A 111 -3.56 -4.96 -23.28
CA ARG A 111 -2.66 -4.07 -24.04
C ARG A 111 -1.18 -4.34 -23.81
N ALA A 112 -0.81 -4.89 -22.67
CA ALA A 112 0.59 -5.03 -22.27
C ALA A 112 1.41 -5.96 -23.17
N GLY A 113 0.78 -6.88 -23.93
CA GLY A 113 1.45 -7.84 -24.82
C GLY A 113 2.39 -8.84 -24.12
N ARG A 114 2.51 -8.73 -22.80
CA ARG A 114 3.27 -9.62 -21.90
C ARG A 114 2.58 -9.72 -20.55
N SER A 115 3.00 -10.67 -19.72
CA SER A 115 2.48 -10.77 -18.36
C SER A 115 2.94 -9.58 -17.52
N VAL A 116 2.00 -8.90 -16.87
CA VAL A 116 2.27 -7.73 -16.03
C VAL A 116 1.49 -7.82 -14.71
N ALA A 117 1.97 -7.13 -13.68
CA ALA A 117 1.19 -6.75 -12.50
C ALA A 117 0.76 -5.29 -12.68
N GLY A 118 -0.54 -5.02 -12.55
CA GLY A 118 -1.12 -3.68 -12.67
C GLY A 118 -1.41 -3.09 -11.30
N PHE A 119 -1.29 -1.76 -11.15
CA PHE A 119 -1.80 -1.03 -10.00
C PHE A 119 -2.37 0.31 -10.42
N GLY A 120 -3.50 0.69 -9.82
CA GLY A 120 -4.22 1.92 -10.11
C GLY A 120 -4.10 2.93 -8.97
N PRO A 121 -4.46 4.21 -9.18
CA PRO A 121 -4.37 5.24 -8.14
C PRO A 121 -5.38 4.99 -7.01
N MET A 122 -4.94 5.32 -5.79
CA MET A 122 -5.79 5.44 -4.60
C MET A 122 -5.88 6.92 -4.23
N LEU A 123 -6.93 7.58 -4.72
CA LEU A 123 -7.11 9.03 -4.58
C LEU A 123 -7.84 9.38 -3.28
N LYS A 124 -7.62 10.59 -2.82
CA LYS A 124 -8.34 11.14 -1.68
C LYS A 124 -9.84 11.29 -2.02
N PRO A 125 -10.77 10.79 -1.17
CA PRO A 125 -12.19 11.06 -1.33
C PRO A 125 -12.49 12.55 -1.09
N VAL A 126 -13.45 13.08 -1.86
CA VAL A 126 -13.80 14.52 -1.80
C VAL A 126 -14.71 14.87 -0.63
N ASP A 127 -15.46 13.92 -0.12
CA ASP A 127 -16.54 14.07 0.87
C ASP A 127 -16.09 13.81 2.33
N VAL A 128 -14.83 13.42 2.54
CA VAL A 128 -14.32 13.02 3.84
C VAL A 128 -13.17 13.93 4.31
N ARG A 129 -13.33 14.51 5.51
CA ARG A 129 -12.25 15.24 6.17
C ARG A 129 -11.31 14.27 6.89
N GLN A 130 -10.18 14.00 6.26
CA GLN A 130 -9.15 13.12 6.80
C GLN A 130 -8.21 13.83 7.77
N SER A 131 -7.52 13.05 8.61
CA SER A 131 -6.47 13.58 9.49
C SER A 131 -5.29 14.18 8.70
N PRO A 132 -4.53 15.13 9.27
CA PRO A 132 -3.43 15.79 8.54
C PRO A 132 -2.34 14.82 8.04
N TRP A 133 -2.06 13.74 8.77
CA TRP A 133 -1.08 12.73 8.34
C TRP A 133 -1.60 11.84 7.21
N VAL A 134 -2.90 11.53 7.17
CA VAL A 134 -3.53 10.81 6.05
C VAL A 134 -3.55 11.70 4.80
N ARG A 135 -3.85 12.98 4.94
CA ARG A 135 -3.75 13.93 3.82
C ARG A 135 -2.31 14.08 3.31
N TRP A 136 -1.31 13.96 4.20
CA TRP A 136 0.10 13.91 3.81
C TRP A 136 0.42 12.64 3.00
N GLU A 137 -0.11 11.47 3.40
CA GLU A 137 0.03 10.22 2.64
C GLU A 137 -0.53 10.35 1.23
N HIS A 138 -1.78 10.84 1.09
CA HIS A 138 -2.38 11.08 -0.22
C HIS A 138 -1.57 12.03 -1.08
N ALA A 139 -1.14 13.16 -0.53
CA ALA A 139 -0.30 14.12 -1.27
C ALA A 139 1.07 13.53 -1.69
N THR A 140 1.56 12.52 -0.97
CA THR A 140 2.78 11.79 -1.34
C THR A 140 2.51 10.80 -2.47
N LEU A 141 1.41 10.06 -2.40
CA LEU A 141 0.96 9.15 -3.47
C LEU A 141 0.67 9.91 -4.77
N GLU A 142 -0.05 11.04 -4.69
CA GLU A 142 -0.35 11.89 -5.85
C GLU A 142 0.92 12.32 -6.60
N LYS A 143 2.01 12.69 -5.88
CA LYS A 143 3.30 12.99 -6.51
C LYS A 143 3.90 11.80 -7.25
N SER A 144 3.72 10.59 -6.73
CA SER A 144 4.17 9.37 -7.39
C SER A 144 3.35 9.10 -8.64
N TYR A 145 2.03 9.31 -8.57
CA TYR A 145 1.14 9.19 -9.73
C TYR A 145 1.48 10.20 -10.83
N ASP A 146 1.72 11.47 -10.47
CA ASP A 146 2.18 12.50 -11.42
C ASP A 146 3.52 12.13 -12.07
N ALA A 147 4.42 11.50 -11.32
CA ALA A 147 5.70 11.05 -11.85
C ALA A 147 5.55 9.87 -12.82
N LEU A 148 4.64 8.93 -12.54
CA LEU A 148 4.30 7.81 -13.42
C LEU A 148 3.60 8.29 -14.70
N VAL A 149 2.59 9.15 -14.58
CA VAL A 149 1.86 9.70 -15.73
C VAL A 149 2.75 10.52 -16.66
N SER A 150 3.67 11.30 -16.06
CA SER A 150 4.62 12.12 -16.84
C SER A 150 5.81 11.34 -17.40
N GLY A 151 5.93 10.04 -17.14
CA GLY A 151 7.05 9.21 -17.55
C GLY A 151 8.38 9.54 -16.86
N ARG A 152 8.36 10.29 -15.74
CA ARG A 152 9.56 10.52 -14.92
C ARG A 152 9.97 9.30 -14.11
N TRP A 153 9.01 8.46 -13.78
CA TRP A 153 9.22 7.18 -13.12
C TRP A 153 8.58 6.06 -13.94
N ASP A 154 9.26 4.92 -13.97
CA ASP A 154 8.69 3.69 -14.52
C ASP A 154 7.93 2.92 -13.45
N PRO A 155 6.83 2.24 -13.81
CA PRO A 155 6.16 1.30 -12.92
C PRO A 155 7.13 0.20 -12.45
N SER A 156 7.19 -0.04 -11.15
CA SER A 156 8.16 -0.94 -10.55
C SER A 156 7.60 -1.69 -9.33
N PRO A 157 8.24 -2.78 -8.88
CA PRO A 157 7.86 -3.49 -7.65
C PRO A 157 7.75 -2.58 -6.43
N ARG A 158 8.63 -1.59 -6.32
CA ARG A 158 8.67 -0.64 -5.20
C ARG A 158 7.44 0.25 -5.10
N LEU A 159 6.76 0.48 -6.23
CA LEU A 159 5.56 1.33 -6.32
C LEU A 159 4.26 0.54 -6.25
N PHE A 160 4.37 -0.79 -6.27
CA PHE A 160 3.21 -1.68 -6.22
C PHE A 160 2.62 -1.74 -4.81
N TYR A 161 1.31 -1.75 -4.74
CA TYR A 161 0.52 -1.99 -3.53
C TYR A 161 -0.76 -2.75 -3.88
N SER A 162 -1.23 -3.58 -2.96
CA SER A 162 -2.36 -4.47 -3.20
C SER A 162 -3.74 -3.84 -2.96
N GLY A 163 -3.81 -2.59 -2.52
CA GLY A 163 -5.09 -1.92 -2.24
C GLY A 163 -5.90 -1.54 -3.49
N ASN A 164 -5.26 -1.49 -4.66
CA ASN A 164 -5.86 -1.32 -5.98
C ASN A 164 -4.92 -1.91 -7.03
N ALA A 165 -4.91 -3.22 -7.15
CA ALA A 165 -3.95 -3.92 -7.99
C ALA A 165 -4.55 -5.11 -8.73
N SER A 166 -3.90 -5.51 -9.82
CA SER A 166 -4.28 -6.68 -10.60
C SER A 166 -3.08 -7.54 -10.98
N VAL A 167 -3.24 -8.86 -10.85
CA VAL A 167 -2.20 -9.84 -11.15
C VAL A 167 -2.84 -11.04 -11.87
N PRO A 168 -2.26 -11.59 -12.95
CA PRO A 168 -2.74 -12.83 -13.53
C PRO A 168 -2.77 -13.94 -12.48
N ALA A 169 -3.90 -14.66 -12.38
CA ALA A 169 -4.08 -15.69 -11.36
C ALA A 169 -2.97 -16.77 -11.43
N SER A 170 -2.56 -17.15 -12.64
CA SER A 170 -1.47 -18.11 -12.85
C SER A 170 -0.12 -17.60 -12.34
N ALA A 171 0.19 -16.32 -12.53
CA ALA A 171 1.43 -15.72 -12.05
C ALA A 171 1.44 -15.58 -10.53
N PHE A 172 0.31 -15.19 -9.92
CA PHE A 172 0.14 -15.14 -8.49
C PHE A 172 0.33 -16.53 -7.84
N ALA A 173 -0.27 -17.56 -8.42
CA ALA A 173 -0.11 -18.95 -7.96
C ALA A 173 1.33 -19.45 -8.12
N ALA A 174 1.99 -19.13 -9.24
CA ALA A 174 3.36 -19.57 -9.52
C ALA A 174 4.38 -19.07 -8.48
N VAL A 175 4.17 -17.87 -7.93
CA VAL A 175 5.02 -17.33 -6.87
C VAL A 175 4.56 -17.68 -5.45
N GLY A 176 3.48 -18.45 -5.30
CA GLY A 176 2.97 -18.92 -4.00
C GLY A 176 2.13 -17.90 -3.23
N GLY A 177 1.64 -16.83 -3.88
CA GLY A 177 0.80 -15.80 -3.24
C GLY A 177 1.56 -14.91 -2.26
N PHE A 178 0.82 -14.27 -1.34
CA PHE A 178 1.39 -13.41 -0.28
C PHE A 178 2.10 -14.24 0.79
N ASP A 179 3.23 -13.74 1.30
CA ASP A 179 3.89 -14.29 2.49
C ASP A 179 3.09 -13.95 3.76
N VAL A 180 2.43 -14.96 4.31
CA VAL A 180 1.56 -14.81 5.50
C VAL A 180 2.32 -14.54 6.80
N THR A 181 3.63 -14.71 6.82
CA THR A 181 4.47 -14.37 7.98
C THR A 181 4.63 -12.86 8.13
N ARG A 182 4.39 -12.11 7.05
CA ARG A 182 4.48 -10.65 7.01
C ARG A 182 3.11 -10.01 7.26
N ARG A 183 3.04 -9.15 8.25
CA ARG A 183 1.84 -8.35 8.52
C ARG A 183 1.89 -6.96 7.92
N ARG A 184 3.01 -6.58 7.29
CA ARG A 184 3.24 -5.30 6.61
C ARG A 184 4.23 -5.50 5.47
N ALA A 185 4.10 -4.66 4.44
CA ALA A 185 4.90 -4.71 3.21
C ALA A 185 4.84 -6.09 2.50
N GLU A 186 3.79 -6.86 2.76
CA GLU A 186 3.49 -8.12 2.08
C GLU A 186 3.24 -7.92 0.58
N ASP A 187 2.73 -6.74 0.21
CA ASP A 187 2.48 -6.32 -1.16
C ASP A 187 3.77 -6.03 -1.93
N THR A 188 4.68 -5.28 -1.34
CA THR A 188 5.98 -4.99 -1.92
C THR A 188 6.83 -6.26 -2.04
N GLU A 189 6.81 -7.12 -1.03
CA GLU A 189 7.50 -8.42 -1.05
C GLU A 189 6.97 -9.32 -2.19
N LEU A 190 5.65 -9.43 -2.32
CA LEU A 190 5.03 -10.15 -3.44
C LEU A 190 5.48 -9.56 -4.79
N ALA A 191 5.49 -8.23 -4.90
CA ALA A 191 5.88 -7.55 -6.14
C ALA A 191 7.31 -7.89 -6.56
N TYR A 192 8.25 -7.99 -5.62
CA TYR A 192 9.62 -8.42 -5.95
C TYR A 192 9.66 -9.86 -6.45
N ARG A 193 8.93 -10.80 -5.81
CA ARG A 193 8.86 -12.19 -6.32
C ARG A 193 8.21 -12.28 -7.70
N LEU A 194 7.20 -11.46 -7.97
CA LEU A 194 6.60 -11.37 -9.30
C LEU A 194 7.60 -10.82 -10.33
N ALA A 195 8.41 -9.81 -9.97
CA ALA A 195 9.47 -9.28 -10.83
C ALA A 195 10.56 -10.33 -11.11
N ASP A 196 11.01 -11.03 -10.08
CA ASP A 196 12.01 -12.11 -10.21
C ASP A 196 11.49 -13.28 -11.09
N ALA A 197 10.16 -13.50 -11.08
CA ALA A 197 9.48 -14.43 -12.00
C ALA A 197 9.27 -13.87 -13.41
N GLY A 198 9.77 -12.66 -13.71
CA GLY A 198 9.76 -12.06 -15.04
C GLY A 198 8.52 -11.23 -15.38
N LEU A 199 7.64 -10.93 -14.42
CA LEU A 199 6.52 -10.03 -14.67
C LEU A 199 7.00 -8.58 -14.81
N GLY A 200 6.42 -7.88 -15.80
CA GLY A 200 6.51 -6.43 -15.85
C GLY A 200 5.53 -5.77 -14.89
N PHE A 201 5.65 -4.45 -14.72
CA PHE A 201 4.70 -3.64 -13.98
C PHE A 201 4.05 -2.60 -14.89
N THR A 202 2.80 -2.25 -14.60
CA THR A 202 2.07 -1.20 -15.32
C THR A 202 1.24 -0.38 -14.37
N TYR A 203 1.28 0.95 -14.55
CA TYR A 203 0.40 1.87 -13.84
C TYR A 203 -0.88 2.05 -14.64
N VAL A 204 -2.01 1.70 -14.04
CA VAL A 204 -3.33 1.76 -14.67
C VAL A 204 -4.01 3.06 -14.20
N HIS A 205 -3.61 4.18 -14.82
CA HIS A 205 -4.02 5.54 -14.42
C HIS A 205 -5.54 5.71 -14.24
N ASP A 206 -6.33 5.13 -15.14
CA ASP A 206 -7.79 5.32 -15.15
C ASP A 206 -8.54 4.35 -14.21
N ALA A 207 -7.85 3.35 -13.63
CA ALA A 207 -8.44 2.44 -12.64
C ALA A 207 -8.46 3.11 -11.26
N VAL A 208 -9.31 4.12 -11.08
CA VAL A 208 -9.35 4.95 -9.87
C VAL A 208 -10.05 4.25 -8.72
N GLY A 209 -9.44 4.25 -7.54
CA GLY A 209 -10.07 3.94 -6.26
C GLY A 209 -10.03 5.14 -5.32
N TRP A 210 -11.14 5.44 -4.63
CA TRP A 210 -11.16 6.48 -3.59
C TRP A 210 -10.85 5.87 -2.23
N HIS A 211 -9.70 6.23 -1.67
CA HIS A 211 -9.17 5.64 -0.44
C HIS A 211 -9.71 6.36 0.81
N HIS A 212 -10.70 5.77 1.44
CA HIS A 212 -11.31 6.23 2.69
C HIS A 212 -10.46 5.86 3.92
N ALA A 213 -9.15 6.11 3.82
CA ALA A 213 -8.21 5.74 4.87
C ALA A 213 -8.58 6.36 6.22
N GLU A 214 -8.81 5.50 7.20
CA GLU A 214 -8.85 5.85 8.62
C GLU A 214 -7.62 5.26 9.31
N ARG A 215 -6.71 6.14 9.74
CA ARG A 215 -5.46 5.72 10.34
C ARG A 215 -5.18 6.47 11.62
N SER A 216 -5.03 5.75 12.72
CA SER A 216 -4.60 6.37 13.97
C SER A 216 -3.19 6.93 13.84
N LEU A 217 -2.87 7.98 14.59
CA LEU A 217 -1.52 8.53 14.65
C LEU A 217 -0.49 7.46 15.03
N ALA A 218 -0.81 6.60 15.98
CA ALA A 218 0.08 5.52 16.42
C ALA A 218 0.41 4.55 15.27
N SER A 219 -0.61 4.13 14.51
CA SER A 219 -0.42 3.28 13.32
C SER A 219 0.42 3.98 12.25
N TRP A 220 0.13 5.25 11.96
CA TRP A 220 0.88 6.03 10.98
C TRP A 220 2.36 6.17 11.34
N LEU A 221 2.66 6.46 12.63
CA LEU A 221 4.03 6.55 13.12
C LEU A 221 4.79 5.22 13.05
N ALA A 222 4.11 4.09 13.25
CA ALA A 222 4.75 2.76 13.20
C ALA A 222 5.08 2.32 11.77
N ILE A 223 4.27 2.70 10.79
CA ILE A 223 4.42 2.29 9.39
C ILE A 223 5.78 2.67 8.82
N ALA A 224 6.20 3.92 8.98
CA ALA A 224 7.45 4.41 8.40
C ALA A 224 8.66 3.60 8.88
N SER A 225 8.75 3.29 10.19
CA SER A 225 9.84 2.47 10.73
C SER A 225 9.79 1.03 10.20
N ALA A 226 8.58 0.47 10.05
CA ALA A 226 8.40 -0.87 9.51
C ALA A 226 8.88 -0.96 8.05
N TYR A 227 8.55 0.03 7.21
CA TYR A 227 9.05 0.07 5.83
C TYR A 227 10.58 0.21 5.76
N GLY A 228 11.19 1.05 6.60
CA GLY A 228 12.65 1.17 6.62
C GLY A 228 13.35 -0.14 7.01
N GLY A 229 12.78 -0.89 7.96
CA GLY A 229 13.27 -2.22 8.32
C GLY A 229 13.10 -3.23 7.18
N HIS A 230 11.92 -3.24 6.57
CA HIS A 230 11.60 -4.11 5.45
C HIS A 230 12.52 -3.91 4.24
N ASP A 231 12.80 -2.66 3.86
CA ASP A 231 13.69 -2.38 2.72
C ASP A 231 15.07 -2.99 2.94
N VAL A 232 15.60 -2.98 4.17
CA VAL A 232 16.86 -3.65 4.50
C VAL A 232 16.75 -5.18 4.44
N GLU A 233 15.60 -5.75 4.82
CA GLU A 233 15.34 -7.19 4.68
C GLU A 233 15.30 -7.61 3.20
N VAL A 234 14.65 -6.82 2.34
CA VAL A 234 14.61 -7.06 0.88
C VAL A 234 16.01 -7.02 0.28
N VAL A 235 16.84 -6.06 0.70
CA VAL A 235 18.26 -6.01 0.30
C VAL A 235 18.99 -7.30 0.66
N ARG A 236 18.80 -7.80 1.88
CA ARG A 236 19.42 -9.05 2.35
C ARG A 236 18.89 -10.29 1.65
N ALA A 237 17.66 -10.23 1.20
CA ALA A 237 17.03 -11.32 0.44
C ALA A 237 17.47 -11.40 -1.04
N GLY A 238 18.41 -10.55 -1.47
CA GLY A 238 19.00 -10.64 -2.80
C GLY A 238 18.66 -9.49 -3.76
N GLN A 239 18.16 -8.37 -3.25
CA GLN A 239 17.87 -7.16 -4.05
C GLN A 239 18.84 -6.00 -3.68
N PRO A 240 20.16 -6.13 -3.94
CA PRO A 240 21.18 -5.17 -3.47
C PRO A 240 21.00 -3.77 -4.08
N TRP A 241 20.47 -3.66 -5.29
CA TRP A 241 20.19 -2.38 -5.96
C TRP A 241 19.25 -1.46 -5.16
N LEU A 242 18.36 -2.04 -4.32
CA LEU A 242 17.48 -1.25 -3.45
C LEU A 242 18.31 -0.49 -2.41
N PHE A 243 19.41 -1.06 -1.95
CA PHE A 243 20.30 -0.39 -1.00
C PHE A 243 20.95 0.83 -1.61
N ASP A 244 21.47 0.71 -2.83
CA ASP A 244 22.04 1.81 -3.58
C ASP A 244 21.01 2.93 -3.78
N ALA A 245 19.77 2.57 -4.16
CA ALA A 245 18.68 3.53 -4.30
C ALA A 245 18.35 4.27 -2.99
N ILE A 246 18.36 3.58 -1.82
CA ILE A 246 18.12 4.22 -0.52
C ILE A 246 19.28 5.16 -0.15
N ILE A 247 20.52 4.76 -0.43
CA ILE A 247 21.73 5.58 -0.18
C ILE A 247 21.69 6.83 -1.06
N GLU A 248 21.40 6.71 -2.35
CA GLU A 248 21.34 7.82 -3.30
C GLU A 248 20.18 8.79 -3.00
N GLU A 249 19.09 8.29 -2.47
CA GLU A 249 17.93 9.11 -2.11
C GLU A 249 18.17 9.96 -0.86
N TYR A 250 18.94 9.49 0.12
CA TYR A 250 19.16 10.20 1.39
C TYR A 250 19.73 11.62 1.22
N PRO A 251 20.79 11.86 0.42
CA PRO A 251 21.34 13.20 0.18
C PRO A 251 20.33 14.15 -0.50
N THR A 252 19.37 13.65 -1.25
CA THR A 252 18.35 14.47 -1.93
C THR A 252 17.27 14.99 -0.98
N ARG A 253 17.17 14.44 0.22
CA ARG A 253 16.23 14.90 1.25
C ARG A 253 16.53 16.32 1.69
N ASN A 254 15.48 17.04 2.07
CA ASN A 254 15.60 18.40 2.61
C ASN A 254 16.67 18.48 3.71
N PRO A 255 17.53 19.54 3.72
CA PRO A 255 18.61 19.68 4.70
C PRO A 255 18.15 19.59 6.16
N VAL A 256 16.97 20.16 6.49
CA VAL A 256 16.40 20.07 7.85
C VAL A 256 16.07 18.61 8.19
N THR A 257 15.46 17.87 7.26
CA THR A 257 15.18 16.44 7.45
C THR A 257 16.45 15.66 7.71
N ARG A 258 17.50 15.88 6.94
CA ARG A 258 18.80 15.23 7.11
C ARG A 258 19.43 15.54 8.47
N ALA A 259 19.46 16.82 8.86
CA ALA A 259 20.02 17.25 10.15
C ALA A 259 19.27 16.60 11.34
N VAL A 260 17.93 16.64 11.31
CA VAL A 260 17.11 16.01 12.36
C VAL A 260 17.32 14.49 12.38
N THR A 261 17.39 13.84 11.22
CA THR A 261 17.66 12.40 11.13
C THR A 261 19.02 12.07 11.74
N GLN A 262 20.10 12.79 11.38
CA GLN A 262 21.44 12.55 11.90
C GLN A 262 21.52 12.68 13.43
N VAL A 263 20.75 13.61 14.02
CA VAL A 263 20.72 13.79 15.48
C VAL A 263 19.93 12.66 16.15
N THR A 264 18.83 12.22 15.56
CA THR A 264 17.84 11.33 16.22
C THR A 264 18.01 9.85 15.89
N VAL A 265 18.49 9.49 14.70
CA VAL A 265 18.58 8.11 14.20
C VAL A 265 19.31 7.18 15.19
N GLY A 266 18.78 5.97 15.39
CA GLY A 266 19.30 4.99 16.34
C GLY A 266 19.11 5.35 17.83
N ARG A 267 18.33 6.39 18.13
CA ARG A 267 17.99 6.85 19.48
C ARG A 267 16.48 6.86 19.63
N SER A 268 15.85 5.73 19.94
CA SER A 268 14.40 5.53 19.90
C SER A 268 13.62 6.58 20.71
N ARG A 269 14.12 6.99 21.89
CA ARG A 269 13.51 8.07 22.69
C ARG A 269 13.55 9.43 21.98
N ALA A 270 14.70 9.77 21.34
CA ALA A 270 14.85 11.02 20.61
C ALA A 270 13.93 11.05 19.38
N VAL A 271 13.88 9.96 18.61
CA VAL A 271 12.95 9.81 17.48
C VAL A 271 11.50 9.98 17.93
N HIS A 272 11.12 9.34 19.05
CA HIS A 272 9.76 9.45 19.57
C HIS A 272 9.40 10.88 19.97
N LEU A 273 10.21 11.52 20.82
CA LEU A 273 9.96 12.89 21.31
C LEU A 273 9.95 13.91 20.17
N THR A 274 10.90 13.84 19.25
CA THR A 274 10.95 14.72 18.06
C THR A 274 9.74 14.51 17.18
N SER A 275 9.32 13.24 16.96
CA SER A 275 8.11 12.94 16.19
C SER A 275 6.88 13.55 16.82
N MET A 276 6.70 13.42 18.14
CA MET A 276 5.54 13.97 18.84
C MET A 276 5.50 15.49 18.83
N ALA A 277 6.66 16.15 19.01
CA ALA A 277 6.77 17.61 18.93
C ALA A 277 6.41 18.12 17.52
N LEU A 278 6.96 17.50 16.47
CA LEU A 278 6.67 17.87 15.07
C LEU A 278 5.21 17.58 14.67
N VAL A 279 4.64 16.48 15.13
CA VAL A 279 3.20 16.20 14.92
C VAL A 279 2.33 17.24 15.58
N SER A 280 2.64 17.61 16.83
CA SER A 280 1.88 18.64 17.57
C SER A 280 1.97 20.00 16.88
N LEU A 281 3.16 20.40 16.45
CA LEU A 281 3.38 21.61 15.67
C LEU A 281 2.64 21.55 14.31
N GLY A 282 2.75 20.45 13.58
CA GLY A 282 2.05 20.26 12.31
C GLY A 282 0.53 20.36 12.45
N ARG A 283 -0.05 19.77 13.51
CA ARG A 283 -1.49 19.87 13.80
C ARG A 283 -1.91 21.31 14.13
N LEU A 284 -1.09 22.05 14.87
CA LEU A 284 -1.38 23.45 15.19
C LEU A 284 -1.37 24.32 13.91
N ILE A 285 -0.34 24.18 13.09
CA ILE A 285 -0.21 24.89 11.82
C ILE A 285 -1.37 24.53 10.88
N ASP A 286 -1.75 23.27 10.80
CA ASP A 286 -2.87 22.80 9.97
C ASP A 286 -4.20 23.44 10.41
N ARG A 287 -4.45 23.52 11.71
CA ARG A 287 -5.64 24.20 12.25
C ARG A 287 -5.67 25.69 11.95
N ALA A 288 -4.51 26.32 11.82
CA ALA A 288 -4.37 27.72 11.41
C ALA A 288 -4.42 27.92 9.88
N GLY A 289 -4.74 26.89 9.10
CA GLY A 289 -4.85 26.96 7.64
C GLY A 289 -3.52 26.79 6.88
N GLY A 290 -2.42 26.52 7.59
CA GLY A 290 -1.08 26.36 7.00
C GLY A 290 -0.80 24.94 6.49
N GLU A 291 -1.71 24.32 5.73
CA GLU A 291 -1.63 22.92 5.31
C GLU A 291 -0.29 22.56 4.62
N ARG A 292 0.22 23.42 3.76
CA ARG A 292 1.49 23.17 3.04
C ARG A 292 2.69 23.07 3.99
N ILE A 293 2.74 23.92 5.04
CA ILE A 293 3.81 23.88 6.05
C ILE A 293 3.64 22.68 6.96
N ALA A 294 2.40 22.37 7.36
CA ALA A 294 2.07 21.19 8.15
C ALA A 294 2.53 19.90 7.46
N ARG A 295 2.31 19.78 6.15
CA ARG A 295 2.81 18.65 5.35
C ARG A 295 4.33 18.51 5.43
N GLY A 296 5.09 19.60 5.49
CA GLY A 296 6.53 19.58 5.73
C GLY A 296 6.91 18.91 7.06
N ALA A 297 6.21 19.24 8.14
CA ALA A 297 6.44 18.63 9.45
C ALA A 297 6.16 17.11 9.43
N PHE A 298 5.05 16.67 8.83
CA PHE A 298 4.74 15.24 8.68
C PHE A 298 5.77 14.52 7.81
N SER A 299 6.27 15.18 6.75
CA SER A 299 7.34 14.63 5.92
C SER A 299 8.63 14.38 6.72
N ILE A 300 9.03 15.31 7.59
CA ILE A 300 10.19 15.13 8.47
C ILE A 300 9.94 13.94 9.41
N VAL A 301 8.77 13.87 10.05
CA VAL A 301 8.42 12.76 10.94
C VAL A 301 8.50 11.41 10.26
N HIS A 302 7.93 11.29 9.06
CA HIS A 302 7.98 10.04 8.29
C HIS A 302 9.43 9.64 7.99
N ASN A 303 10.24 10.57 7.50
CA ASN A 303 11.63 10.29 7.13
C ASN A 303 12.50 9.89 8.33
N ILE A 304 12.42 10.60 9.46
CA ILE A 304 13.23 10.24 10.65
C ILE A 304 12.88 8.86 11.18
N ARG A 305 11.61 8.45 11.08
CA ARG A 305 11.16 7.11 11.47
C ARG A 305 11.57 6.04 10.47
N TYR A 306 11.45 6.32 9.17
CA TYR A 306 11.91 5.42 8.13
C TYR A 306 13.40 5.12 8.28
N TYR A 307 14.24 6.17 8.35
CA TYR A 307 15.68 5.99 8.51
C TYR A 307 16.08 5.42 9.88
N HIS A 308 15.25 5.60 10.90
CA HIS A 308 15.44 4.89 12.17
C HIS A 308 15.23 3.39 12.01
N GLY A 309 14.17 2.96 11.30
CA GLY A 309 13.94 1.55 10.95
C GLY A 309 15.09 0.97 10.12
N VAL A 310 15.57 1.71 9.12
CA VAL A 310 16.78 1.33 8.35
C VAL A 310 17.99 1.15 9.27
N ALA A 311 18.22 2.08 10.18
CA ALA A 311 19.37 2.03 11.09
C ALA A 311 19.30 0.82 12.05
N GLU A 312 18.12 0.55 12.62
CA GLU A 312 17.92 -0.61 13.50
C GLU A 312 18.17 -1.92 12.74
N ALA A 313 17.65 -2.04 11.54
CA ALA A 313 17.85 -3.21 10.71
C ALA A 313 19.30 -3.38 10.25
N LEU A 314 20.04 -2.29 9.99
CA LEU A 314 21.47 -2.35 9.62
C LEU A 314 22.41 -2.69 10.77
N GLY A 315 21.95 -2.65 12.03
CA GLY A 315 22.78 -2.89 13.21
C GLY A 315 23.11 -1.63 14.02
N GLY A 316 22.35 -0.55 13.79
CA GLY A 316 22.34 0.62 14.66
C GLY A 316 22.91 1.91 14.04
N ARG A 317 22.90 2.94 14.89
CA ARG A 317 23.25 4.32 14.51
C ARG A 317 24.61 4.45 13.83
N ARG A 318 25.63 3.75 14.34
CA ARG A 318 27.00 3.89 13.82
C ARG A 318 27.07 3.43 12.38
N VAL A 319 26.52 2.25 12.09
CA VAL A 319 26.47 1.70 10.73
C VAL A 319 25.72 2.64 9.79
N PHE A 320 24.57 3.17 10.24
CA PHE A 320 23.81 4.14 9.45
C PHE A 320 24.62 5.38 9.11
N LEU A 321 25.29 6.01 10.11
CA LEU A 321 26.07 7.23 9.87
C LEU A 321 27.26 6.98 8.96
N ASP A 322 27.97 5.88 9.14
CA ASP A 322 29.11 5.50 8.29
C ASP A 322 28.66 5.25 6.83
N THR A 323 27.43 4.78 6.61
CA THR A 323 26.88 4.46 5.28
C THR A 323 26.28 5.68 4.58
N PHE A 324 25.43 6.44 5.28
CA PHE A 324 24.60 7.50 4.69
C PHE A 324 25.17 8.92 4.81
N VAL A 325 26.19 9.12 5.65
CA VAL A 325 26.78 10.44 5.89
C VAL A 325 28.28 10.36 5.60
N PRO A 326 28.71 10.32 4.32
CA PRO A 326 30.13 10.26 3.96
C PRO A 326 30.85 11.49 4.48
N GLY A 327 31.93 11.29 5.24
CA GLY A 327 32.72 12.37 5.84
C GLY A 327 32.46 12.63 7.32
N GLY A 328 31.59 11.88 7.97
CA GLY A 328 31.35 11.98 9.43
C GLY A 328 32.43 11.41 10.35
N ARG A 329 33.62 11.10 9.81
CA ARG A 329 34.82 10.79 10.62
C ARG A 329 35.59 12.08 10.84
N ARG A 330 35.29 12.79 11.92
CA ARG A 330 36.24 13.60 12.68
C ARG A 330 35.94 13.44 14.15
#